data_9b650a11bca0d6901b79c8ac0ef7464f
#
_entry.id   9b650a11bca0d6901b79c8ac0ef7464f
#
_cell.length_a   1.000
_cell.length_b   1.000
_cell.length_c   1.000
_cell.angle_alpha   90.00
_cell.angle_beta   90.00
_cell.angle_gamma   90.00
#
_symmetry.space_group_name_H-M   'P 1'
#
loop_
_entity.id
_entity.type
_entity.pdbx_description
1 polymer ?
#
loop_
_entity_poly.entity_id
_entity_poly.type
_entity_poly.pdbx_seq_one_letter_code
_entity_poly.pdbx_strand_id
1 'polypeptide(L)'
;MRYKLTISYDGSDFYGFQRQRGLISVQQCLEEALSTKLNAPVTTVCAGRTDAGVHALGQVVHFDSNQILPADFGFRLNPLLPESIAVLSCKQVPDTFHARFSAKKKTYRYDIYLSKIHAPLKRRYAHICVYDLNVENMKKACACLAGEHDFRSFALAESVRGKSTVRTIYDIHIEEGEGGKLLSLFVTGNGFLHNMVRAIAGTLIDVGRGRFSPEDMQSILQSCDRRRAGKTVEGCGLFLVSVEY
;
A
#
# COMPACT_ATOMS: atom_id res chain seq x y z
N MET A 1 1.98 27.36 -8.13
CA MET A 1 2.97 26.37 -8.61
C MET A 1 2.72 25.07 -7.86
N ARG A 2 2.70 23.96 -8.57
CA ARG A 2 2.50 22.63 -7.97
C ARG A 2 3.82 21.90 -7.72
N TYR A 3 3.91 21.25 -6.57
CA TYR A 3 5.06 20.45 -6.16
C TYR A 3 4.66 19.01 -5.87
N LYS A 4 5.51 18.07 -6.29
CA LYS A 4 5.40 16.64 -6.01
C LYS A 4 6.43 16.26 -4.95
N LEU A 5 5.99 15.67 -3.85
CA LEU A 5 6.84 15.01 -2.87
C LEU A 5 6.78 13.50 -3.07
N THR A 6 7.92 12.84 -2.94
CA THR A 6 7.99 11.41 -2.67
C THR A 6 8.36 11.24 -1.21
N ILE A 7 7.56 10.49 -0.45
CA ILE A 7 7.75 10.28 0.98
C ILE A 7 7.79 8.81 1.33
N SER A 8 8.54 8.50 2.38
CA SER A 8 8.54 7.19 3.03
C SER A 8 8.00 7.33 4.45
N TYR A 9 7.30 6.31 4.95
CA TYR A 9 6.86 6.31 6.35
C TYR A 9 6.67 4.90 6.92
N ASP A 10 6.99 4.78 8.21
CA ASP A 10 6.53 3.70 9.06
C ASP A 10 5.10 3.99 9.53
N GLY A 11 4.16 3.20 9.07
CA GLY A 11 2.73 3.40 9.36
C GLY A 11 2.28 2.88 10.73
N SER A 12 3.17 2.25 11.51
CA SER A 12 2.81 1.53 12.74
C SER A 12 2.08 2.37 13.78
N ASP A 13 2.47 3.65 13.87
CA ASP A 13 1.96 4.56 14.90
C ASP A 13 0.92 5.56 14.32
N PHE A 14 0.47 5.35 13.05
CA PHE A 14 -0.52 6.20 12.39
C PHE A 14 -1.84 5.47 12.16
N TYR A 15 -2.92 6.22 12.29
CA TYR A 15 -4.26 5.78 11.90
C TYR A 15 -4.50 5.92 10.38
N GLY A 16 -3.47 5.55 9.61
CA GLY A 16 -3.43 5.61 8.15
C GLY A 16 -2.95 6.97 7.61
N PHE A 17 -3.03 7.10 6.28
CA PHE A 17 -2.56 8.32 5.61
C PHE A 17 -3.49 9.51 5.85
N GLN A 18 -4.80 9.33 5.63
CA GLN A 18 -5.79 10.40 5.60
C GLN A 18 -5.98 11.06 6.96
N ARG A 19 -5.99 12.40 7.00
CA ARG A 19 -6.32 13.18 8.20
C ARG A 19 -7.72 12.84 8.71
N GLN A 20 -7.81 12.58 10.02
CA GLN A 20 -9.03 12.23 10.73
C GLN A 20 -9.08 13.02 12.05
N ARG A 21 -10.30 13.34 12.49
CA ARG A 21 -10.47 14.10 13.76
C ARG A 21 -10.03 13.25 14.95
N GLY A 22 -9.12 13.79 15.76
CA GLY A 22 -8.67 13.14 17.01
C GLY A 22 -7.69 11.97 16.84
N LEU A 23 -7.22 11.71 15.61
CA LEU A 23 -6.29 10.61 15.31
C LEU A 23 -5.09 11.13 14.54
N ILE A 24 -3.88 10.71 14.95
CA ILE A 24 -2.63 11.09 14.27
C ILE A 24 -2.54 10.35 12.94
N SER A 25 -2.28 11.08 11.85
CA SER A 25 -2.15 10.55 10.51
C SER A 25 -0.93 11.12 9.79
N VAL A 26 -0.43 10.40 8.78
CA VAL A 26 0.71 10.85 7.97
C VAL A 26 0.41 12.19 7.29
N GLN A 27 -0.80 12.37 6.75
CA GLN A 27 -1.22 13.61 6.11
C GLN A 27 -1.19 14.79 7.06
N GLN A 28 -1.64 14.61 8.31
CA GLN A 28 -1.63 15.66 9.30
C GLN A 28 -0.22 16.15 9.60
N CYS A 29 0.70 15.23 9.92
CA CYS A 29 2.10 15.58 10.22
C CYS A 29 2.77 16.29 9.04
N LEU A 30 2.52 15.80 7.81
CA LEU A 30 3.08 16.39 6.60
C LEU A 30 2.54 17.82 6.35
N GLU A 31 1.22 18.03 6.49
CA GLU A 31 0.58 19.34 6.29
C GLU A 31 1.01 20.36 7.36
N GLU A 32 1.17 19.94 8.61
CA GLU A 32 1.68 20.78 9.69
C GLU A 32 3.13 21.21 9.44
N ALA A 33 4.01 20.28 9.03
CA ALA A 33 5.39 20.57 8.67
C ALA A 33 5.49 21.52 7.47
N LEU A 34 4.71 21.27 6.42
CA LEU A 34 4.65 22.13 5.23
C LEU A 34 4.14 23.53 5.59
N SER A 35 3.06 23.61 6.38
CA SER A 35 2.46 24.88 6.76
C SER A 35 3.42 25.72 7.64
N THR A 36 4.15 25.07 8.54
CA THR A 36 5.20 25.72 9.34
C THR A 36 6.33 26.22 8.45
N LYS A 37 6.81 25.38 7.51
CA LYS A 37 7.94 25.73 6.64
C LYS A 37 7.63 26.84 5.66
N LEU A 38 6.40 26.90 5.16
CA LEU A 38 5.95 27.88 4.16
C LEU A 38 5.25 29.10 4.79
N ASN A 39 5.05 29.10 6.10
CA ASN A 39 4.29 30.10 6.85
C ASN A 39 2.90 30.38 6.21
N ALA A 40 2.24 29.33 5.75
CA ALA A 40 0.92 29.38 5.10
C ALA A 40 0.21 28.02 5.21
N PRO A 41 -1.12 27.98 5.31
CA PRO A 41 -1.86 26.71 5.31
C PRO A 41 -1.60 25.92 4.02
N VAL A 42 -1.26 24.63 4.17
CA VAL A 42 -1.03 23.73 3.05
C VAL A 42 -1.93 22.51 3.18
N THR A 43 -2.55 22.11 2.08
CA THR A 43 -3.26 20.84 1.95
C THR A 43 -2.54 19.94 0.95
N THR A 44 -2.55 18.63 1.22
CA THR A 44 -1.88 17.63 0.39
C THR A 44 -2.86 16.64 -0.19
N VAL A 45 -2.54 16.13 -1.39
CA VAL A 45 -3.30 15.07 -2.06
C VAL A 45 -2.36 13.92 -2.38
N CYS A 46 -2.63 12.72 -1.85
CA CYS A 46 -1.81 11.54 -2.07
C CYS A 46 -2.21 10.74 -3.31
N ALA A 47 -1.28 9.93 -3.82
CA ALA A 47 -1.51 9.00 -4.92
C ALA A 47 -2.50 7.88 -4.53
N GLY A 48 -2.47 7.45 -3.27
CA GLY A 48 -3.41 6.47 -2.73
C GLY A 48 -3.40 6.51 -1.22
N ARG A 49 -4.57 6.42 -0.61
CA ARG A 49 -4.67 6.31 0.86
C ARG A 49 -4.15 4.95 1.30
N THR A 50 -3.45 4.93 2.42
CA THR A 50 -3.08 3.70 3.13
C THR A 50 -3.86 3.63 4.43
N ASP A 51 -4.20 2.39 4.83
CA ASP A 51 -4.93 2.12 6.07
C ASP A 51 -4.01 2.24 7.30
N ALA A 52 -4.59 2.16 8.50
CA ALA A 52 -3.82 2.12 9.74
C ALA A 52 -2.79 0.98 9.74
N GLY A 53 -1.57 1.27 10.18
CA GLY A 53 -0.47 0.33 10.23
C GLY A 53 0.18 -0.01 8.90
N VAL A 54 -0.28 0.57 7.78
CA VAL A 54 0.30 0.35 6.45
C VAL A 54 1.44 1.32 6.19
N HIS A 55 2.56 0.81 5.66
CA HIS A 55 3.79 1.56 5.40
C HIS A 55 3.86 2.07 3.97
N ALA A 56 4.82 2.96 3.71
CA ALA A 56 5.19 3.31 2.35
C ALA A 56 6.71 3.52 2.23
N LEU A 57 7.27 3.02 1.14
CA LEU A 57 8.65 3.29 0.72
C LEU A 57 8.71 4.44 -0.29
N GLY A 58 7.60 4.68 -1.03
CA GLY A 58 7.54 5.67 -2.09
C GLY A 58 6.14 6.23 -2.33
N GLN A 59 5.44 6.68 -1.27
CA GLN A 59 4.18 7.40 -1.43
C GLN A 59 4.42 8.72 -2.13
N VAL A 60 3.54 9.09 -3.05
CA VAL A 60 3.60 10.39 -3.73
C VAL A 60 2.44 11.27 -3.29
N VAL A 61 2.76 12.51 -2.95
CA VAL A 61 1.78 13.56 -2.67
C VAL A 61 2.07 14.78 -3.53
N HIS A 62 1.04 15.58 -3.81
CA HIS A 62 1.25 16.93 -4.34
C HIS A 62 0.61 17.97 -3.42
N PHE A 63 1.14 19.17 -3.51
CA PHE A 63 0.60 20.36 -2.87
C PHE A 63 0.89 21.59 -3.74
N ASP A 64 0.19 22.67 -3.49
CA ASP A 64 0.39 23.94 -4.18
C ASP A 64 1.07 24.94 -3.25
N SER A 65 1.97 25.75 -3.81
CA SER A 65 2.66 26.86 -3.11
C SER A 65 2.75 28.07 -4.01
N ASN A 66 2.62 29.25 -3.41
CA ASN A 66 2.87 30.52 -4.10
C ASN A 66 4.37 30.88 -4.11
N GLN A 67 5.20 30.17 -3.34
CA GLN A 67 6.64 30.39 -3.23
C GLN A 67 7.39 29.45 -4.19
N ILE A 68 8.50 29.96 -4.76
CA ILE A 68 9.47 29.12 -5.46
C ILE A 68 10.31 28.40 -4.40
N LEU A 69 10.28 27.07 -4.44
CA LEU A 69 10.97 26.26 -3.45
C LEU A 69 12.40 25.91 -3.92
N PRO A 70 13.41 25.96 -3.02
CA PRO A 70 14.76 25.57 -3.35
C PRO A 70 14.86 24.06 -3.64
N ALA A 71 15.90 23.65 -4.38
CA ALA A 71 16.09 22.26 -4.80
C ALA A 71 16.21 21.29 -3.61
N ASP A 72 16.71 21.75 -2.48
CA ASP A 72 16.88 21.00 -1.24
C ASP A 72 15.68 21.13 -0.26
N PHE A 73 14.56 21.68 -0.72
CA PHE A 73 13.37 21.90 0.13
C PHE A 73 12.92 20.61 0.84
N GLY A 74 12.91 19.49 0.13
CA GLY A 74 12.53 18.20 0.72
C GLY A 74 13.44 17.81 1.89
N PHE A 75 14.75 17.99 1.76
CA PHE A 75 15.71 17.75 2.84
C PHE A 75 15.43 18.67 4.03
N ARG A 76 15.19 19.96 3.78
CA ARG A 76 14.91 20.97 4.84
C ARG A 76 13.56 20.78 5.53
N LEU A 77 12.68 19.92 5.01
CA LEU A 77 11.39 19.63 5.63
C LEU A 77 11.52 18.52 6.68
N ASN A 78 12.47 17.57 6.51
CA ASN A 78 12.61 16.41 7.38
C ASN A 78 12.79 16.75 8.88
N PRO A 79 13.53 17.77 9.30
CA PRO A 79 13.63 18.13 10.73
C PRO A 79 12.31 18.55 11.39
N LEU A 80 11.28 18.87 10.61
CA LEU A 80 9.94 19.24 11.11
C LEU A 80 8.97 18.04 11.14
N LEU A 81 9.41 16.88 10.67
CA LEU A 81 8.61 15.66 10.63
C LEU A 81 9.01 14.71 11.78
N PRO A 82 8.10 13.85 12.26
CA PRO A 82 8.49 12.77 13.15
C PRO A 82 9.42 11.79 12.41
N GLU A 83 10.32 11.11 13.15
CA GLU A 83 11.30 10.17 12.60
C GLU A 83 10.67 9.04 11.75
N SER A 84 9.38 8.76 11.97
CA SER A 84 8.60 7.78 11.21
C SER A 84 8.15 8.26 9.82
N ILE A 85 8.43 9.53 9.42
CA ILE A 85 8.13 10.08 8.10
C ILE A 85 9.38 10.75 7.53
N ALA A 86 9.73 10.42 6.28
CA ALA A 86 10.83 11.06 5.57
C ALA A 86 10.39 11.55 4.19
N VAL A 87 10.77 12.77 3.83
CA VAL A 87 10.67 13.30 2.47
C VAL A 87 11.93 12.90 1.70
N LEU A 88 11.74 12.07 0.68
CA LEU A 88 12.82 11.54 -0.17
C LEU A 88 13.15 12.49 -1.33
N SER A 89 12.15 13.20 -1.85
CA SER A 89 12.34 14.21 -2.91
C SER A 89 11.21 15.22 -2.94
N CYS A 90 11.53 16.44 -3.42
CA CYS A 90 10.57 17.48 -3.75
C CYS A 90 10.90 18.00 -5.15
N LYS A 91 9.91 18.03 -6.05
CA LYS A 91 10.10 18.50 -7.43
C LYS A 91 8.90 19.35 -7.85
N GLN A 92 9.16 20.46 -8.53
CA GLN A 92 8.11 21.20 -9.21
C GLN A 92 7.57 20.36 -10.38
N VAL A 93 6.27 20.42 -10.59
CA VAL A 93 5.57 19.70 -11.65
C VAL A 93 4.55 20.61 -12.31
N PRO A 94 4.06 20.31 -13.53
CA PRO A 94 2.98 21.08 -14.15
C PRO A 94 1.75 21.16 -13.23
N ASP A 95 1.02 22.26 -13.28
CA ASP A 95 -0.19 22.47 -12.45
C ASP A 95 -1.32 21.47 -12.80
N THR A 96 -1.24 20.81 -13.97
CA THR A 96 -2.13 19.71 -14.38
C THR A 96 -1.83 18.38 -13.70
N PHE A 97 -0.65 18.25 -13.07
CA PHE A 97 -0.28 17.01 -12.38
C PHE A 97 -1.19 16.77 -11.17
N HIS A 98 -1.70 15.55 -11.05
CA HIS A 98 -2.51 15.14 -9.91
C HIS A 98 -1.98 13.80 -9.37
N ALA A 99 -1.48 13.77 -8.12
CA ALA A 99 -0.83 12.59 -7.56
C ALA A 99 -1.67 11.30 -7.67
N ARG A 100 -3.00 11.40 -7.56
CA ARG A 100 -3.89 10.24 -7.65
C ARG A 100 -4.28 9.91 -9.11
N PHE A 101 -4.69 10.91 -9.87
CA PHE A 101 -5.32 10.67 -11.18
C PHE A 101 -4.32 10.57 -12.33
N SER A 102 -3.11 11.16 -12.18
CA SER A 102 -2.03 11.02 -13.15
C SER A 102 -1.22 9.72 -12.98
N ALA A 103 -1.45 8.97 -11.87
CA ALA A 103 -0.72 7.73 -11.61
C ALA A 103 -1.12 6.64 -12.62
N LYS A 104 -0.13 6.01 -13.26
CA LYS A 104 -0.30 4.93 -14.24
C LYS A 104 -0.19 3.56 -13.58
N LYS A 105 0.78 3.42 -12.65
CA LYS A 105 1.01 2.16 -11.94
C LYS A 105 1.31 2.40 -10.47
N LYS A 106 0.99 1.43 -9.65
CA LYS A 106 1.36 1.35 -8.23
C LYS A 106 1.85 -0.04 -7.94
N THR A 107 2.95 -0.13 -7.19
CA THR A 107 3.47 -1.40 -6.70
C THR A 107 3.31 -1.46 -5.20
N TYR A 108 2.70 -2.53 -4.73
CA TYR A 108 2.62 -2.89 -3.32
C TYR A 108 3.45 -4.13 -3.05
N ARG A 109 4.00 -4.23 -1.84
CA ARG A 109 4.62 -5.43 -1.29
C ARG A 109 3.90 -5.81 -0.02
N TYR A 110 3.59 -7.09 0.15
CA TYR A 110 3.05 -7.63 1.39
C TYR A 110 4.00 -8.70 1.95
N ASP A 111 4.54 -8.44 3.13
CA ASP A 111 5.51 -9.30 3.79
C ASP A 111 4.82 -10.28 4.76
N ILE A 112 5.12 -11.57 4.61
CA ILE A 112 4.64 -12.67 5.46
C ILE A 112 5.88 -13.33 6.07
N TYR A 113 5.97 -13.34 7.40
CA TYR A 113 7.07 -13.97 8.11
C TYR A 113 6.62 -15.28 8.75
N LEU A 114 7.23 -16.39 8.31
CA LEU A 114 6.91 -17.74 8.78
C LEU A 114 7.57 -17.99 10.14
N SER A 115 6.76 -18.15 11.19
CA SER A 115 7.28 -18.42 12.53
C SER A 115 6.21 -19.10 13.38
N LYS A 116 6.58 -20.20 14.04
CA LYS A 116 5.71 -20.90 15.00
C LYS A 116 5.66 -20.20 16.37
N ILE A 117 6.54 -19.23 16.60
CA ILE A 117 6.67 -18.47 17.85
C ILE A 117 6.57 -16.97 17.55
N HIS A 118 6.40 -16.17 18.59
CA HIS A 118 6.39 -14.72 18.44
C HIS A 118 7.69 -14.21 17.79
N ALA A 119 7.56 -13.25 16.87
CA ALA A 119 8.67 -12.57 16.22
C ALA A 119 8.60 -11.05 16.50
N PRO A 120 9.01 -10.58 17.72
CA PRO A 120 8.79 -9.21 18.18
C PRO A 120 9.41 -8.15 17.25
N LEU A 121 10.56 -8.44 16.65
CA LEU A 121 11.25 -7.52 15.74
C LEU A 121 10.67 -7.51 14.31
N LYS A 122 9.80 -8.46 13.97
CA LYS A 122 9.14 -8.55 12.65
C LYS A 122 7.69 -8.09 12.68
N ARG A 123 7.02 -8.14 13.85
CA ARG A 123 5.57 -7.91 13.99
C ARG A 123 5.07 -6.55 13.50
N ARG A 124 5.96 -5.55 13.42
CA ARG A 124 5.61 -4.22 12.90
C ARG A 124 5.67 -4.15 11.38
N TYR A 125 6.38 -5.09 10.72
CA TYR A 125 6.73 -5.00 9.30
C TYR A 125 6.38 -6.25 8.50
N ALA A 126 5.74 -7.25 9.13
CA ALA A 126 5.29 -8.47 8.46
C ALA A 126 4.09 -9.09 9.19
N HIS A 127 3.24 -9.76 8.44
CA HIS A 127 2.24 -10.66 8.99
C HIS A 127 2.94 -11.93 9.51
N ILE A 128 2.82 -12.23 10.80
CA ILE A 128 3.41 -13.44 11.38
C ILE A 128 2.49 -14.63 11.08
N CYS A 129 2.95 -15.52 10.23
CA CYS A 129 2.22 -16.71 9.83
C CYS A 129 2.76 -17.95 10.57
N VAL A 130 1.87 -18.60 11.31
CA VAL A 130 2.21 -19.81 12.09
C VAL A 130 2.07 -21.10 11.30
N TYR A 131 1.52 -21.02 10.11
CA TYR A 131 1.29 -22.17 9.24
C TYR A 131 2.52 -22.47 8.39
N ASP A 132 2.72 -23.75 8.09
CA ASP A 132 3.61 -24.17 7.00
C ASP A 132 2.89 -23.89 5.68
N LEU A 133 3.55 -23.18 4.76
CA LEU A 133 2.95 -22.77 3.50
C LEU A 133 3.62 -23.48 2.33
N ASN A 134 2.80 -24.04 1.42
CA ASN A 134 3.27 -24.50 0.11
C ASN A 134 3.41 -23.28 -0.82
N VAL A 135 4.63 -22.72 -0.90
CA VAL A 135 4.93 -21.51 -1.67
C VAL A 135 4.70 -21.72 -3.17
N GLU A 136 4.97 -22.91 -3.68
CA GLU A 136 4.75 -23.23 -5.11
C GLU A 136 3.24 -23.19 -5.47
N ASN A 137 2.36 -23.65 -4.59
CA ASN A 137 0.92 -23.51 -4.79
C ASN A 137 0.49 -22.03 -4.74
N MET A 138 1.08 -21.23 -3.83
CA MET A 138 0.81 -19.79 -3.78
C MET A 138 1.26 -19.09 -5.08
N LYS A 139 2.46 -19.41 -5.61
CA LYS A 139 2.96 -18.87 -6.88
C LYS A 139 2.05 -19.24 -8.06
N LYS A 140 1.58 -20.51 -8.13
CA LYS A 140 0.60 -20.92 -9.16
C LYS A 140 -0.70 -20.13 -9.07
N ALA A 141 -1.22 -19.90 -7.85
CA ALA A 141 -2.44 -19.13 -7.64
C ALA A 141 -2.27 -17.65 -8.02
N CYS A 142 -1.07 -17.06 -7.88
CA CYS A 142 -0.80 -15.69 -8.33
C CYS A 142 -1.07 -15.51 -9.83
N ALA A 143 -0.71 -16.49 -10.66
CA ALA A 143 -0.85 -16.39 -12.11
C ALA A 143 -2.30 -16.11 -12.56
N CYS A 144 -3.30 -16.61 -11.81
CA CYS A 144 -4.72 -16.39 -12.12
C CYS A 144 -5.18 -14.94 -11.90
N LEU A 145 -4.42 -14.12 -11.16
CA LEU A 145 -4.78 -12.75 -10.82
C LEU A 145 -4.18 -11.70 -11.77
N ALA A 146 -3.24 -12.12 -12.64
CA ALA A 146 -2.65 -11.23 -13.63
C ALA A 146 -3.68 -10.90 -14.73
N GLY A 147 -3.63 -9.67 -15.27
CA GLY A 147 -4.56 -9.19 -16.27
C GLY A 147 -5.68 -8.31 -15.70
N GLU A 148 -6.68 -8.05 -16.55
CA GLU A 148 -7.84 -7.24 -16.21
C GLU A 148 -8.98 -8.12 -15.70
N HIS A 149 -9.42 -7.86 -14.45
CA HIS A 149 -10.46 -8.64 -13.78
C HIS A 149 -11.34 -7.76 -12.89
N ASP A 150 -12.53 -8.24 -12.57
CA ASP A 150 -13.36 -7.70 -11.48
C ASP A 150 -12.85 -8.25 -10.14
N PHE A 151 -12.18 -7.38 -9.37
CA PHE A 151 -11.61 -7.72 -8.05
C PHE A 151 -12.57 -7.52 -6.89
N ARG A 152 -13.87 -7.56 -7.11
CA ARG A 152 -14.90 -7.40 -6.06
C ARG A 152 -14.75 -8.43 -4.94
N SER A 153 -14.34 -9.67 -5.25
CA SER A 153 -14.05 -10.71 -4.25
C SER A 153 -12.95 -10.35 -3.27
N PHE A 154 -12.08 -9.40 -3.62
CA PHE A 154 -10.96 -8.96 -2.78
C PHE A 154 -11.14 -7.55 -2.22
N ALA A 155 -12.34 -6.99 -2.27
CA ALA A 155 -12.63 -5.63 -1.81
C ALA A 155 -13.60 -5.62 -0.63
N LEU A 156 -13.49 -4.57 0.20
CA LEU A 156 -14.51 -4.31 1.21
C LEU A 156 -15.81 -3.87 0.50
N ALA A 157 -16.89 -4.64 0.65
CA ALA A 157 -18.13 -4.49 -0.11
C ALA A 157 -18.71 -3.06 -0.03
N GLU A 158 -18.69 -2.44 1.15
CA GLU A 158 -19.20 -1.07 1.35
C GLU A 158 -18.40 -0.02 0.58
N SER A 159 -17.07 -0.24 0.42
CA SER A 159 -16.17 0.72 -0.23
C SER A 159 -16.31 0.79 -1.74
N VAL A 160 -16.94 -0.21 -2.35
CA VAL A 160 -17.07 -0.37 -3.80
C VAL A 160 -18.47 -0.13 -4.34
N ARG A 161 -19.45 0.16 -3.47
CA ARG A 161 -20.84 0.44 -3.89
C ARG A 161 -20.88 1.58 -4.89
N GLY A 162 -21.41 1.33 -6.10
CA GLY A 162 -21.53 2.32 -7.18
C GLY A 162 -20.22 2.71 -7.86
N LYS A 163 -19.13 1.96 -7.64
CA LYS A 163 -17.82 2.20 -8.26
C LYS A 163 -17.37 1.00 -9.08
N SER A 164 -16.58 1.25 -10.13
CA SER A 164 -15.93 0.17 -10.88
C SER A 164 -14.97 -0.61 -9.99
N THR A 165 -15.11 -1.93 -10.00
CA THR A 165 -14.26 -2.90 -9.30
C THR A 165 -13.25 -3.58 -10.23
N VAL A 166 -13.31 -3.26 -11.53
CA VAL A 166 -12.37 -3.77 -12.52
C VAL A 166 -11.02 -3.08 -12.34
N ARG A 167 -9.96 -3.88 -12.26
CA ARG A 167 -8.55 -3.42 -12.17
C ARG A 167 -7.70 -4.30 -13.07
N THR A 168 -6.55 -3.75 -13.45
CA THR A 168 -5.52 -4.51 -14.19
C THR A 168 -4.34 -4.73 -13.27
N ILE A 169 -4.01 -5.99 -12.99
CA ILE A 169 -2.74 -6.37 -12.36
C ILE A 169 -1.75 -6.67 -13.49
N TYR A 170 -0.68 -5.87 -13.56
CA TYR A 170 0.38 -6.00 -14.56
C TYR A 170 1.39 -7.06 -14.19
N ASP A 171 1.64 -7.22 -12.89
CA ASP A 171 2.56 -8.19 -12.34
C ASP A 171 2.15 -8.58 -10.92
N ILE A 172 2.30 -9.86 -10.61
CA ILE A 172 2.11 -10.41 -9.28
C ILE A 172 3.01 -11.64 -9.08
N HIS A 173 3.88 -11.57 -8.08
CA HIS A 173 4.81 -12.66 -7.78
C HIS A 173 5.19 -12.69 -6.30
N ILE A 174 5.81 -13.81 -5.87
CA ILE A 174 6.30 -14.02 -4.52
C ILE A 174 7.81 -14.23 -4.57
N GLU A 175 8.53 -13.44 -3.79
CA GLU A 175 9.97 -13.60 -3.52
C GLU A 175 10.18 -14.24 -2.16
N GLU A 176 11.21 -15.08 -2.06
CA GLU A 176 11.61 -15.74 -0.82
C GLU A 176 12.89 -15.13 -0.29
N GLY A 177 12.88 -14.72 0.96
CA GLY A 177 14.01 -14.12 1.67
C GLY A 177 14.26 -14.76 3.03
N GLU A 178 15.35 -14.35 3.69
CA GLU A 178 15.73 -14.78 5.04
C GLU A 178 15.74 -16.32 5.20
N GLY A 179 16.31 -17.04 4.23
CA GLY A 179 16.37 -18.50 4.27
C GLY A 179 15.00 -19.18 4.19
N GLY A 180 14.07 -18.59 3.44
CA GLY A 180 12.71 -19.11 3.25
C GLY A 180 11.71 -18.72 4.35
N LYS A 181 12.13 -17.91 5.34
CA LYS A 181 11.25 -17.45 6.42
C LYS A 181 10.45 -16.21 6.05
N LEU A 182 10.93 -15.39 5.13
CA LEU A 182 10.23 -14.19 4.65
C LEU A 182 9.69 -14.45 3.25
N LEU A 183 8.37 -14.30 3.08
CA LEU A 183 7.71 -14.32 1.77
C LEU A 183 7.22 -12.91 1.48
N SER A 184 7.69 -12.31 0.40
CA SER A 184 7.29 -10.98 -0.06
C SER A 184 6.43 -11.10 -1.30
N LEU A 185 5.13 -10.85 -1.17
CA LEU A 185 4.19 -10.78 -2.30
C LEU A 185 4.25 -9.38 -2.91
N PHE A 186 4.69 -9.27 -4.16
CA PHE A 186 4.63 -8.04 -4.94
C PHE A 186 3.40 -8.04 -5.84
N VAL A 187 2.72 -6.89 -5.90
CA VAL A 187 1.57 -6.68 -6.78
C VAL A 187 1.66 -5.31 -7.43
N THR A 188 1.75 -5.28 -8.75
CA THR A 188 1.78 -4.06 -9.56
C THR A 188 0.52 -3.96 -10.40
N GLY A 189 -0.20 -2.82 -10.32
CA GLY A 189 -1.44 -2.63 -11.07
C GLY A 189 -1.76 -1.16 -11.36
N ASN A 190 -2.80 -0.93 -12.18
CA ASN A 190 -3.29 0.41 -12.51
C ASN A 190 -3.95 1.13 -11.31
N GLY A 191 -4.36 0.38 -10.31
CA GLY A 191 -5.01 0.85 -9.09
C GLY A 191 -5.52 -0.30 -8.26
N PHE A 192 -5.85 -0.02 -7.01
CA PHE A 192 -6.30 -1.03 -6.07
C PHE A 192 -7.57 -0.60 -5.35
N LEU A 193 -8.44 -1.56 -5.04
CA LEU A 193 -9.60 -1.36 -4.19
C LEU A 193 -9.18 -1.36 -2.71
N HIS A 194 -10.03 -0.86 -1.85
CA HIS A 194 -9.79 -0.87 -0.41
C HIS A 194 -9.62 -2.31 0.09
N ASN A 195 -8.54 -2.57 0.80
CA ASN A 195 -8.11 -3.87 1.30
C ASN A 195 -7.73 -4.93 0.24
N MET A 196 -7.70 -4.60 -1.06
CA MET A 196 -7.52 -5.58 -2.12
C MET A 196 -6.25 -6.42 -1.95
N VAL A 197 -5.07 -5.81 -1.81
CA VAL A 197 -3.80 -6.55 -1.68
C VAL A 197 -3.78 -7.40 -0.41
N ARG A 198 -4.33 -6.90 0.69
CA ARG A 198 -4.42 -7.63 1.97
C ARG A 198 -5.36 -8.83 1.88
N ALA A 199 -6.47 -8.73 1.14
CA ALA A 199 -7.39 -9.84 0.90
C ALA A 199 -6.77 -10.89 -0.04
N ILE A 200 -6.03 -10.45 -1.07
CA ILE A 200 -5.25 -11.34 -1.94
C ILE A 200 -4.21 -12.10 -1.11
N ALA A 201 -3.42 -11.42 -0.29
CA ALA A 201 -2.40 -12.04 0.56
C ALA A 201 -3.02 -13.09 1.51
N GLY A 202 -4.14 -12.76 2.17
CA GLY A 202 -4.84 -13.71 3.04
C GLY A 202 -5.40 -14.92 2.31
N THR A 203 -5.88 -14.74 1.07
CA THR A 203 -6.35 -15.86 0.24
C THR A 203 -5.18 -16.73 -0.22
N LEU A 204 -4.04 -16.13 -0.58
CA LEU A 204 -2.81 -16.88 -0.92
C LEU A 204 -2.26 -17.67 0.27
N ILE A 205 -2.35 -17.13 1.49
CA ILE A 205 -2.02 -17.87 2.71
C ILE A 205 -2.95 -19.09 2.86
N ASP A 206 -4.25 -18.94 2.59
CA ASP A 206 -5.20 -20.05 2.62
C ASP A 206 -4.91 -21.10 1.53
N VAL A 207 -4.40 -20.70 0.35
CA VAL A 207 -3.88 -21.64 -0.67
C VAL A 207 -2.62 -22.34 -0.16
N GLY A 208 -1.66 -21.60 0.38
CA GLY A 208 -0.39 -22.16 0.88
C GLY A 208 -0.58 -23.19 1.98
N ARG A 209 -1.59 -23.01 2.86
CA ARG A 209 -1.94 -23.97 3.92
C ARG A 209 -2.87 -25.11 3.47
N GLY A 210 -3.23 -25.16 2.18
CA GLY A 210 -4.06 -26.23 1.61
C GLY A 210 -5.57 -26.11 1.90
N ARG A 211 -6.05 -24.93 2.35
CA ARG A 211 -7.49 -24.67 2.51
C ARG A 211 -8.19 -24.50 1.17
N PHE A 212 -7.49 -23.87 0.23
CA PHE A 212 -7.88 -23.73 -1.16
C PHE A 212 -6.83 -24.38 -2.06
N SER A 213 -7.25 -24.94 -3.19
CA SER A 213 -6.33 -25.31 -4.27
C SER A 213 -5.89 -24.05 -5.05
N PRO A 214 -4.78 -24.11 -5.82
CA PRO A 214 -4.42 -23.00 -6.71
C PRO A 214 -5.53 -22.65 -7.71
N GLU A 215 -6.28 -23.63 -8.19
CA GLU A 215 -7.38 -23.50 -9.15
C GLU A 215 -8.59 -22.79 -8.56
N ASP A 216 -8.81 -22.92 -7.24
CA ASP A 216 -9.88 -22.21 -6.53
C ASP A 216 -9.73 -20.68 -6.62
N MET A 217 -8.50 -20.17 -6.79
CA MET A 217 -8.26 -18.73 -6.93
C MET A 217 -9.05 -18.13 -8.09
N GLN A 218 -9.10 -18.81 -9.22
CA GLN A 218 -9.86 -18.33 -10.37
C GLN A 218 -11.38 -18.36 -10.09
N SER A 219 -11.88 -19.39 -9.43
CA SER A 219 -13.30 -19.49 -9.07
C SER A 219 -13.69 -18.42 -8.03
N ILE A 220 -12.81 -18.09 -7.08
CA ILE A 220 -13.00 -17.02 -6.11
C ILE A 220 -13.06 -15.66 -6.84
N LEU A 221 -12.13 -15.40 -7.76
CA LEU A 221 -12.09 -14.16 -8.55
C LEU A 221 -13.40 -13.98 -9.34
N GLN A 222 -13.82 -15.01 -10.08
CA GLN A 222 -15.03 -14.98 -10.92
C GLN A 222 -16.32 -14.87 -10.12
N SER A 223 -16.33 -15.32 -8.85
CA SER A 223 -17.55 -15.27 -8.03
C SER A 223 -18.03 -13.88 -7.69
N CYS A 224 -17.15 -12.86 -7.75
CA CYS A 224 -17.41 -11.49 -7.30
C CYS A 224 -18.01 -11.40 -5.88
N ASP A 225 -17.72 -12.39 -5.03
CA ASP A 225 -18.22 -12.50 -3.65
C ASP A 225 -17.07 -12.50 -2.65
N ARG A 226 -16.99 -11.45 -1.81
CA ARG A 226 -15.95 -11.29 -0.77
C ARG A 226 -15.93 -12.44 0.24
N ARG A 227 -17.07 -13.09 0.49
CA ARG A 227 -17.17 -14.18 1.46
C ARG A 227 -16.46 -15.45 1.01
N ARG A 228 -16.19 -15.61 -0.29
CA ARG A 228 -15.45 -16.73 -0.85
C ARG A 228 -13.94 -16.60 -0.75
N ALA A 229 -13.43 -15.37 -0.63
CA ALA A 229 -12.00 -15.14 -0.47
C ALA A 229 -11.54 -15.32 0.99
N GLY A 230 -10.25 -15.49 1.19
CA GLY A 230 -9.62 -15.56 2.50
C GLY A 230 -9.79 -14.29 3.34
N LYS A 231 -9.40 -14.35 4.61
CA LYS A 231 -9.46 -13.19 5.52
C LYS A 231 -8.58 -12.06 5.01
N THR A 232 -8.99 -10.81 5.27
CA THR A 232 -8.11 -9.65 5.11
C THR A 232 -7.06 -9.69 6.23
N VAL A 233 -5.80 -9.82 5.87
CA VAL A 233 -4.68 -9.83 6.82
C VAL A 233 -4.31 -8.43 7.28
N GLU A 234 -3.52 -8.30 8.36
CA GLU A 234 -3.19 -7.04 9.02
C GLU A 234 -2.45 -6.05 8.08
N GLY A 235 -2.53 -4.76 8.41
CA GLY A 235 -1.88 -3.68 7.64
C GLY A 235 -0.37 -3.67 7.78
N CYS A 236 0.18 -4.15 8.90
CA CYS A 236 1.61 -4.09 9.21
C CYS A 236 2.54 -4.83 8.22
N GLY A 237 2.02 -5.77 7.44
CA GLY A 237 2.78 -6.41 6.36
C GLY A 237 2.76 -5.65 5.03
N LEU A 238 1.93 -4.61 4.89
CA LEU A 238 1.70 -3.94 3.61
C LEU A 238 2.56 -2.68 3.45
N PHE A 239 3.22 -2.57 2.29
CA PHE A 239 4.04 -1.43 1.89
C PHE A 239 3.61 -0.92 0.52
N LEU A 240 3.34 0.37 0.38
CA LEU A 240 3.31 1.04 -0.92
C LEU A 240 4.76 1.28 -1.36
N VAL A 241 5.23 0.50 -2.33
CA VAL A 241 6.64 0.55 -2.77
C VAL A 241 6.89 1.74 -3.67
N SER A 242 6.07 1.90 -4.72
CA SER A 242 6.26 2.96 -5.72
C SER A 242 4.95 3.38 -6.40
N VAL A 243 5.00 4.57 -6.98
CA VAL A 243 3.94 5.12 -7.85
C VAL A 243 4.61 5.68 -9.11
N GLU A 244 4.20 5.19 -10.28
CA GLU A 244 4.68 5.62 -11.60
C GLU A 244 3.65 6.54 -12.29
N TYR A 245 4.19 7.55 -13.05
CA TYR A 245 3.42 8.60 -13.72
C TYR A 245 3.69 8.67 -15.22
#